data_9f0c8b125c864a85adfb14182100886c
#
_entry.id   9f0c8b125c864a85adfb14182100886c
#
_cell.length_a   1.000
_cell.length_b   1.000
_cell.length_c   1.000
_cell.angle_alpha   90.00
_cell.angle_beta   90.00
_cell.angle_gamma   90.00
#
_symmetry.space_group_name_H-M   'P 1'
#
loop_
_entity.id
_entity.type
_entity.pdbx_description
1 polymer ?
#
loop_
_entity_poly.entity_id
_entity_poly.type
_entity_poly.pdbx_seq_one_letter_code
_entity_poly.pdbx_strand_id
1 'polypeptide(L)'
;DIENFKNLARKSIRVIKYKGKNKVNIERQQIGRKGYACGFLGLIKYVNNLIPRTTEITEDIRKEYIDYSPKILRELIANAIIHQDFSKTGTEVLIEFFDDRIDITNPGQPLIEPKMFYGLHRSRNESLAYHMRKFGFCEELGSGLVRIIDIAEKEGRIPPKYLTTEEFTKVTIYSHKDFDSMNTEDIMNITYFHCCYKYDEGNYMTNNSLRERFKVPDEKYTKISKLLKEAINEGLIKNGPKKTYIPFWAKH
;
A
#
# COMPACT_ATOMS: atom_id res chain seq x y z
N ASP A 1 10.57 -2.10 27.73
CA ASP A 1 9.35 -1.63 27.04
C ASP A 1 9.54 -0.18 26.57
N ILE A 2 8.91 0.19 25.45
CA ILE A 2 9.03 1.53 24.85
C ILE A 2 8.49 2.63 25.79
N GLU A 3 7.48 2.31 26.60
CA GLU A 3 6.87 3.20 27.58
C GLU A 3 7.82 3.64 28.71
N ASN A 4 8.93 2.91 28.92
CA ASN A 4 9.97 3.29 29.89
C ASN A 4 10.83 4.48 29.42
N PHE A 5 10.69 4.87 28.17
CA PHE A 5 11.41 6.00 27.59
C PHE A 5 10.44 7.17 27.42
N LYS A 6 10.51 8.18 28.28
CA LYS A 6 9.57 9.32 28.34
C LYS A 6 9.27 9.95 26.95
N ASN A 7 10.31 10.08 26.13
CA ASN A 7 10.20 10.67 24.78
C ASN A 7 9.59 9.73 23.74
N LEU A 8 9.54 8.42 24.00
CA LEU A 8 9.08 7.39 23.09
C LEU A 8 7.79 6.68 23.55
N ALA A 9 7.35 6.93 24.79
CA ALA A 9 6.18 6.25 25.35
C ALA A 9 4.92 6.37 24.48
N ARG A 10 4.74 7.53 23.82
CA ARG A 10 3.62 7.77 22.89
C ARG A 10 3.90 7.35 21.45
N LYS A 11 5.02 6.67 21.18
CA LYS A 11 5.37 6.10 19.87
C LYS A 11 5.08 4.59 19.79
N SER A 12 4.41 4.05 20.78
CA SER A 12 3.90 2.67 20.76
C SER A 12 2.91 2.49 19.62
N ILE A 13 3.08 1.41 18.84
CA ILE A 13 2.19 1.12 17.73
C ILE A 13 0.82 0.72 18.27
N ARG A 14 -0.24 1.32 17.74
CA ARG A 14 -1.61 0.98 18.08
C ARG A 14 -2.29 0.25 16.94
N VAL A 15 -2.97 -0.84 17.25
CA VAL A 15 -3.78 -1.60 16.32
C VAL A 15 -5.22 -1.57 16.79
N ILE A 16 -6.14 -1.15 15.93
CA ILE A 16 -7.57 -1.09 16.21
C ILE A 16 -8.32 -1.86 15.12
N LYS A 17 -9.27 -2.68 15.53
CA LYS A 17 -10.24 -3.31 14.64
C LYS A 17 -11.62 -2.77 14.94
N TYR A 18 -12.28 -2.25 13.91
CA TYR A 18 -13.64 -1.74 13.98
C TYR A 18 -14.63 -2.76 13.40
N LYS A 19 -15.88 -2.68 13.84
CA LYS A 19 -17.03 -3.31 13.16
C LYS A 19 -17.59 -2.30 12.18
N GLY A 20 -17.65 -2.67 10.88
CA GLY A 20 -18.15 -1.80 9.84
C GLY A 20 -17.04 -0.96 9.16
N LYS A 21 -17.46 0.08 8.44
CA LYS A 21 -16.60 0.93 7.60
C LYS A 21 -16.20 2.25 8.25
N ASN A 22 -16.58 2.47 9.50
CA ASN A 22 -16.33 3.71 10.24
C ASN A 22 -15.71 3.43 11.61
N LYS A 23 -15.25 4.51 12.30
CA LYS A 23 -14.54 4.43 13.58
C LYS A 23 -15.45 4.38 14.83
N VAL A 24 -16.74 4.11 14.67
CA VAL A 24 -17.72 4.21 15.78
C VAL A 24 -17.62 3.00 16.71
N ASN A 25 -17.59 1.80 16.14
CA ASN A 25 -17.69 0.56 16.92
C ASN A 25 -16.35 -0.17 16.96
N ILE A 26 -15.60 -0.03 18.04
CA ILE A 26 -14.35 -0.74 18.26
C ILE A 26 -14.67 -2.18 18.65
N GLU A 27 -14.18 -3.15 17.87
CA GLU A 27 -14.23 -4.56 18.20
C GLU A 27 -13.05 -4.97 19.09
N ARG A 28 -11.86 -4.47 18.76
CA ARG A 28 -10.61 -4.79 19.46
C ARG A 28 -9.60 -3.66 19.34
N GLN A 29 -8.85 -3.44 20.42
CA GLN A 29 -7.73 -2.51 20.44
C GLN A 29 -6.53 -3.16 21.14
N GLN A 30 -5.32 -2.96 20.57
CA GLN A 30 -4.07 -3.41 21.16
C GLN A 30 -3.02 -2.30 21.02
N ILE A 31 -2.28 -2.05 22.11
CA ILE A 31 -1.14 -1.13 22.11
C ILE A 31 0.13 -1.97 22.29
N GLY A 32 1.12 -1.77 21.40
CA GLY A 32 2.41 -2.41 21.47
C GLY A 32 3.24 -1.80 22.60
N ARG A 33 3.81 -2.63 23.47
CA ARG A 33 4.65 -2.19 24.59
C ARG A 33 6.13 -2.34 24.33
N LYS A 34 6.49 -3.26 23.42
CA LYS A 34 7.89 -3.55 23.08
C LYS A 34 8.44 -2.52 22.08
N GLY A 35 9.72 -2.22 22.17
CA GLY A 35 10.40 -1.45 21.13
C GLY A 35 10.33 -2.12 19.75
N TYR A 36 10.51 -1.36 18.68
CA TYR A 36 10.25 -1.81 17.31
C TYR A 36 11.02 -3.08 16.92
N ALA A 37 12.30 -3.17 17.26
CA ALA A 37 13.11 -4.36 16.97
C ALA A 37 12.57 -5.63 17.66
N CYS A 38 12.25 -5.54 18.95
CA CYS A 38 11.77 -6.70 19.72
C CYS A 38 10.29 -7.02 19.49
N GLY A 39 9.50 -6.03 19.07
CA GLY A 39 8.04 -6.14 18.93
C GLY A 39 7.57 -6.47 17.52
N PHE A 40 8.39 -6.21 16.47
CA PHE A 40 7.94 -6.24 15.07
C PHE A 40 7.36 -7.59 14.65
N LEU A 41 8.04 -8.70 14.91
CA LEU A 41 7.55 -10.03 14.53
C LEU A 41 6.23 -10.39 15.24
N GLY A 42 6.12 -10.02 16.52
CA GLY A 42 4.87 -10.18 17.28
C GLY A 42 3.73 -9.33 16.73
N LEU A 43 4.01 -8.09 16.34
CA LEU A 43 3.06 -7.21 15.68
C LEU A 43 2.56 -7.80 14.36
N ILE A 44 3.47 -8.24 13.48
CA ILE A 44 3.11 -8.85 12.19
C ILE A 44 2.26 -10.11 12.39
N LYS A 45 2.62 -10.96 13.34
CA LYS A 45 1.80 -12.14 13.68
C LYS A 45 0.40 -11.73 14.15
N TYR A 46 0.31 -10.74 15.03
CA TYR A 46 -0.96 -10.23 15.55
C TYR A 46 -1.83 -9.65 14.43
N VAL A 47 -1.26 -8.79 13.59
CA VAL A 47 -1.95 -8.15 12.47
C VAL A 47 -2.44 -9.18 11.45
N ASN A 48 -1.61 -10.16 11.10
CA ASN A 48 -2.00 -11.24 10.17
C ASN A 48 -3.15 -12.09 10.71
N ASN A 49 -3.27 -12.25 12.02
CA ASN A 49 -4.41 -12.96 12.64
C ASN A 49 -5.72 -12.15 12.61
N LEU A 50 -5.65 -10.84 12.36
CA LEU A 50 -6.82 -9.97 12.21
C LEU A 50 -7.35 -9.91 10.77
N ILE A 51 -6.55 -10.34 9.79
CA ILE A 51 -6.93 -10.34 8.37
C ILE A 51 -8.12 -11.28 8.18
N PRO A 52 -9.24 -10.81 7.60
CA PRO A 52 -10.37 -11.66 7.24
C PRO A 52 -9.92 -12.76 6.28
N ARG A 53 -10.47 -13.96 6.48
CA ARG A 53 -10.29 -15.09 5.57
C ARG A 53 -11.67 -15.48 5.08
N THR A 54 -11.89 -15.39 3.79
CA THR A 54 -13.12 -15.83 3.15
C THR A 54 -12.92 -17.27 2.69
N THR A 55 -13.84 -18.13 3.09
CA THR A 55 -13.86 -19.53 2.61
C THR A 55 -14.91 -19.64 1.53
N GLU A 56 -14.51 -19.97 0.33
CA GLU A 56 -15.41 -20.33 -0.75
C GLU A 56 -15.48 -21.86 -0.87
N ILE A 57 -16.69 -22.41 -0.75
CA ILE A 57 -16.94 -23.85 -0.90
C ILE A 57 -17.59 -24.03 -2.27
N THR A 58 -16.83 -24.52 -3.24
CA THR A 58 -17.38 -25.09 -4.48
C THR A 58 -17.56 -26.60 -4.29
N GLU A 59 -18.38 -27.25 -5.13
CA GLU A 59 -18.93 -28.62 -4.93
C GLU A 59 -17.97 -29.67 -4.35
N ASP A 60 -16.63 -29.53 -4.54
CA ASP A 60 -15.63 -30.48 -4.00
C ASP A 60 -14.35 -29.82 -3.44
N ILE A 61 -14.23 -28.50 -3.45
CA ILE A 61 -12.99 -27.82 -3.03
C ILE A 61 -13.27 -26.63 -2.11
N ARG A 62 -12.72 -26.72 -0.91
CA ARG A 62 -12.65 -25.57 0.01
C ARG A 62 -11.44 -24.71 -0.36
N LYS A 63 -11.69 -23.50 -0.89
CA LYS A 63 -10.65 -22.50 -1.13
C LYS A 63 -10.73 -21.42 -0.06
N GLU A 64 -9.61 -21.19 0.63
CA GLU A 64 -9.46 -20.04 1.52
C GLU A 64 -8.84 -18.88 0.73
N TYR A 65 -9.52 -17.76 0.71
CA TYR A 65 -9.03 -16.50 0.17
C TYR A 65 -8.63 -15.58 1.32
N ILE A 66 -7.46 -14.99 1.21
CA ILE A 66 -6.99 -13.96 2.13
C ILE A 66 -7.28 -12.61 1.48
N ASP A 67 -8.13 -11.80 2.10
CA ASP A 67 -8.57 -10.52 1.53
C ASP A 67 -7.43 -9.52 1.34
N TYR A 68 -6.38 -9.60 2.14
CA TYR A 68 -5.22 -8.71 2.09
C TYR A 68 -3.92 -9.51 2.03
N SER A 69 -2.97 -9.07 1.20
CA SER A 69 -1.65 -9.73 1.12
C SER A 69 -0.82 -9.50 2.39
N PRO A 70 -0.46 -10.55 3.15
CA PRO A 70 0.38 -10.40 4.34
C PRO A 70 1.75 -9.81 4.05
N LYS A 71 2.27 -10.03 2.82
CA LYS A 71 3.56 -9.49 2.39
C LYS A 71 3.48 -7.97 2.18
N ILE A 72 2.43 -7.49 1.50
CA ILE A 72 2.17 -6.06 1.33
C ILE A 72 1.99 -5.39 2.70
N LEU A 73 1.17 -5.98 3.57
CA LEU A 73 0.88 -5.42 4.88
C LEU A 73 2.14 -5.30 5.76
N ARG A 74 2.99 -6.33 5.76
CA ARG A 74 4.28 -6.32 6.47
C ARG A 74 5.17 -5.17 6.01
N GLU A 75 5.32 -4.99 4.69
CA GLU A 75 6.17 -3.95 4.11
C GLU A 75 5.63 -2.54 4.43
N LEU A 76 4.31 -2.34 4.31
CA LEU A 76 3.68 -1.06 4.64
C LEU A 76 3.81 -0.71 6.13
N ILE A 77 3.72 -1.69 7.04
CA ILE A 77 3.94 -1.46 8.47
C ILE A 77 5.40 -1.09 8.75
N ALA A 78 6.35 -1.79 8.12
CA ALA A 78 7.77 -1.45 8.25
C ALA A 78 8.04 -0.02 7.76
N ASN A 79 7.48 0.36 6.61
CA ASN A 79 7.59 1.70 6.06
C ASN A 79 6.99 2.77 6.99
N ALA A 80 5.82 2.51 7.58
CA ALA A 80 5.19 3.44 8.53
C ALA A 80 6.07 3.67 9.77
N ILE A 81 6.75 2.64 10.27
CA ILE A 81 7.70 2.75 11.38
C ILE A 81 8.94 3.55 10.98
N ILE A 82 9.52 3.25 9.81
CA ILE A 82 10.76 3.87 9.35
C ILE A 82 10.56 5.34 8.99
N HIS A 83 9.43 5.68 8.38
CA HIS A 83 9.19 7.02 7.84
C HIS A 83 8.44 7.97 8.78
N GLN A 84 8.05 7.51 9.99
CA GLN A 84 7.41 8.38 10.97
C GLN A 84 8.29 9.56 11.38
N ASP A 85 7.66 10.67 11.70
CA ASP A 85 8.31 11.84 12.26
C ASP A 85 8.30 11.75 13.80
N PHE A 86 9.45 11.50 14.39
CA PHE A 86 9.60 11.41 15.84
C PHE A 86 9.44 12.77 16.55
N SER A 87 9.57 13.89 15.84
CA SER A 87 9.37 15.22 16.40
C SER A 87 7.89 15.55 16.65
N LYS A 88 6.98 14.91 15.91
CA LYS A 88 5.53 15.06 16.12
C LYS A 88 5.12 14.40 17.43
N THR A 89 4.64 15.16 18.39
CA THR A 89 4.24 14.67 19.71
C THR A 89 2.77 14.28 19.75
N GLY A 90 2.40 13.39 20.69
CA GLY A 90 1.00 13.00 20.88
C GLY A 90 0.42 12.05 19.82
N THR A 91 1.26 11.53 18.91
CA THR A 91 0.85 10.67 17.81
C THR A 91 1.74 9.44 17.72
N GLU A 92 1.17 8.33 17.29
CA GLU A 92 1.83 7.05 17.09
C GLU A 92 1.59 6.50 15.66
N VAL A 93 2.25 5.39 15.32
CA VAL A 93 1.87 4.59 14.17
C VAL A 93 0.57 3.86 14.51
N LEU A 94 -0.47 4.08 13.71
CA LEU A 94 -1.80 3.54 13.90
C LEU A 94 -2.16 2.61 12.75
N ILE A 95 -2.60 1.38 13.07
CA ILE A 95 -3.06 0.37 12.13
C ILE A 95 -4.55 0.13 12.42
N GLU A 96 -5.41 0.41 11.46
CA GLU A 96 -6.86 0.37 11.61
C GLU A 96 -7.47 -0.60 10.61
N PHE A 97 -8.17 -1.61 11.13
CA PHE A 97 -8.91 -2.59 10.34
C PHE A 97 -10.37 -2.19 10.26
N PHE A 98 -10.91 -2.15 9.05
CA PHE A 98 -12.33 -1.98 8.72
C PHE A 98 -12.82 -3.18 7.90
N ASP A 99 -14.10 -3.28 7.63
CA ASP A 99 -14.66 -4.39 6.86
C ASP A 99 -14.18 -4.40 5.39
N ASP A 100 -13.83 -3.23 4.82
CA ASP A 100 -13.49 -3.08 3.40
C ASP A 100 -12.05 -2.60 3.14
N ARG A 101 -11.30 -2.25 4.18
CA ARG A 101 -9.93 -1.71 4.05
C ARG A 101 -9.11 -1.83 5.32
N ILE A 102 -7.81 -1.67 5.17
CA ILE A 102 -6.88 -1.45 6.28
C ILE A 102 -6.20 -0.11 6.04
N ASP A 103 -6.24 0.78 7.03
CA ASP A 103 -5.54 2.05 7.06
C ASP A 103 -4.29 1.93 7.96
N ILE A 104 -3.15 2.39 7.47
CA ILE A 104 -1.90 2.48 8.24
C ILE A 104 -1.49 3.95 8.21
N THR A 105 -1.44 4.57 9.37
CA THR A 105 -1.10 6.00 9.52
C THR A 105 0.17 6.16 10.32
N ASN A 106 1.09 6.97 9.85
CA ASN A 106 2.26 7.39 10.61
C ASN A 106 2.35 8.91 10.71
N PRO A 107 2.90 9.46 11.82
CA PRO A 107 3.12 10.89 11.97
C PRO A 107 4.05 11.47 10.92
N GLY A 108 3.73 12.68 10.44
CA GLY A 108 4.52 13.48 9.52
C GLY A 108 4.23 13.21 8.03
N GLN A 109 4.44 14.26 7.24
CA GLN A 109 4.35 14.14 5.78
C GLN A 109 5.57 13.41 5.23
N PRO A 110 5.48 12.74 4.07
CA PRO A 110 6.62 12.08 3.46
C PRO A 110 7.63 13.12 2.93
N LEU A 111 8.90 12.71 2.80
CA LEU A 111 9.97 13.57 2.24
C LEU A 111 9.92 13.66 0.71
N ILE A 112 9.07 12.89 0.07
CA ILE A 112 8.88 12.76 -1.38
C ILE A 112 7.37 12.74 -1.63
N GLU A 113 6.92 13.34 -2.71
CA GLU A 113 5.51 13.25 -3.12
C GLU A 113 5.09 11.80 -3.41
N PRO A 114 3.89 11.35 -3.00
CA PRO A 114 3.44 9.97 -3.19
C PRO A 114 3.51 9.47 -4.63
N LYS A 115 3.22 10.32 -5.62
CA LYS A 115 3.35 9.98 -7.05
C LYS A 115 4.78 9.68 -7.50
N MET A 116 5.79 10.06 -6.71
CA MET A 116 7.21 9.80 -6.99
C MET A 116 7.77 8.61 -6.20
N PHE A 117 6.99 7.99 -5.32
CA PHE A 117 7.48 6.89 -4.48
C PHE A 117 7.99 5.69 -5.28
N TYR A 118 7.48 5.46 -6.48
CA TYR A 118 7.94 4.36 -7.33
C TYR A 118 9.36 4.58 -7.87
N GLY A 119 9.69 5.81 -8.23
CA GLY A 119 10.97 6.15 -8.86
C GLY A 119 12.02 6.71 -7.89
N LEU A 120 11.62 7.13 -6.69
CA LEU A 120 12.49 7.77 -5.72
C LEU A 120 12.33 7.16 -4.33
N HIS A 121 13.41 7.15 -3.57
CA HIS A 121 13.38 6.76 -2.17
C HIS A 121 14.17 7.75 -1.31
N ARG A 122 13.65 8.04 -0.13
CA ARG A 122 14.31 8.85 0.88
C ARG A 122 13.82 8.44 2.25
N SER A 123 14.73 8.06 3.14
CA SER A 123 14.39 7.69 4.51
C SER A 123 14.51 8.90 5.44
N ARG A 124 13.54 9.10 6.32
CA ARG A 124 13.62 10.09 7.41
C ARG A 124 14.51 9.61 8.53
N ASN A 125 14.46 8.32 8.85
CA ASN A 125 15.16 7.72 9.97
C ASN A 125 16.15 6.65 9.47
N GLU A 126 17.26 7.09 8.89
CA GLU A 126 18.24 6.20 8.23
C GLU A 126 18.82 5.13 9.17
N SER A 127 19.16 5.50 10.41
CA SER A 127 19.65 4.55 11.41
C SER A 127 18.61 3.48 11.75
N LEU A 128 17.33 3.87 11.93
CA LEU A 128 16.25 2.92 12.17
C LEU A 128 16.04 2.01 10.94
N ALA A 129 16.03 2.57 9.74
CA ALA A 129 15.91 1.81 8.50
C ALA A 129 17.06 0.79 8.35
N TYR A 130 18.30 1.20 8.67
CA TYR A 130 19.45 0.30 8.64
C TYR A 130 19.27 -0.89 9.59
N HIS A 131 18.88 -0.66 10.83
CA HIS A 131 18.67 -1.74 11.79
C HIS A 131 17.48 -2.64 11.44
N MET A 132 16.37 -2.07 10.97
CA MET A 132 15.22 -2.84 10.50
C MET A 132 15.59 -3.79 9.35
N ARG A 133 16.42 -3.34 8.40
CA ARG A 133 16.98 -4.21 7.35
C ARG A 133 17.91 -5.29 7.89
N LYS A 134 18.82 -4.94 8.78
CA LYS A 134 19.74 -5.92 9.44
C LYS A 134 18.98 -7.06 10.12
N PHE A 135 17.82 -6.77 10.70
CA PHE A 135 16.94 -7.78 11.29
C PHE A 135 16.06 -8.51 10.26
N GLY A 136 16.14 -8.17 8.97
CA GLY A 136 15.30 -8.75 7.93
C GLY A 136 13.83 -8.36 8.04
N PHE A 137 13.52 -7.22 8.65
CA PHE A 137 12.14 -6.76 8.85
C PHE A 137 11.58 -6.00 7.66
N CYS A 138 12.45 -5.36 6.89
CA CYS A 138 12.12 -4.71 5.61
C CYS A 138 13.22 -5.01 4.58
N GLU A 139 12.92 -4.67 3.34
CA GLU A 139 13.78 -4.90 2.19
C GLU A 139 14.88 -3.83 2.07
N GLU A 140 15.74 -3.97 1.05
CA GLU A 140 16.77 -3.00 0.72
C GLU A 140 16.19 -1.63 0.34
N LEU A 141 17.01 -0.58 0.45
CA LEU A 141 16.62 0.79 0.18
C LEU A 141 16.00 0.93 -1.22
N GLY A 142 14.78 1.45 -1.27
CA GLY A 142 14.10 1.80 -2.52
C GLY A 142 13.30 0.69 -3.18
N SER A 143 13.44 -0.57 -2.76
CA SER A 143 12.72 -1.69 -3.39
C SER A 143 11.33 -1.97 -2.78
N GLY A 144 11.01 -1.42 -1.61
CA GLY A 144 9.79 -1.74 -0.87
C GLY A 144 8.51 -1.50 -1.67
N LEU A 145 8.33 -0.30 -2.26
CA LEU A 145 7.13 -0.03 -3.05
C LEU A 145 7.12 -0.80 -4.37
N VAL A 146 8.25 -0.92 -5.05
CA VAL A 146 8.36 -1.73 -6.29
C VAL A 146 7.86 -3.14 -6.03
N ARG A 147 8.28 -3.75 -4.92
CA ARG A 147 7.85 -5.08 -4.51
C ARG A 147 6.36 -5.15 -4.14
N ILE A 148 5.83 -4.13 -3.46
CA ILE A 148 4.40 -4.03 -3.17
C ILE A 148 3.60 -4.02 -4.47
N ILE A 149 4.04 -3.25 -5.46
CA ILE A 149 3.38 -3.16 -6.76
C ILE A 149 3.50 -4.46 -7.54
N ASP A 150 4.67 -5.11 -7.57
CA ASP A 150 4.85 -6.44 -8.17
C ASP A 150 3.87 -7.47 -7.59
N ILE A 151 3.71 -7.50 -6.27
CA ILE A 151 2.74 -8.38 -5.61
C ILE A 151 1.31 -8.00 -6.00
N ALA A 152 0.97 -6.71 -6.00
CA ALA A 152 -0.35 -6.22 -6.35
C ALA A 152 -0.71 -6.56 -7.81
N GLU A 153 0.26 -6.45 -8.74
CA GLU A 153 0.10 -6.84 -10.14
C GLU A 153 -0.18 -8.35 -10.27
N LYS A 154 0.65 -9.20 -9.64
CA LYS A 154 0.54 -10.66 -9.70
C LYS A 154 -0.74 -11.19 -9.04
N GLU A 155 -1.16 -10.56 -7.93
CA GLU A 155 -2.37 -10.97 -7.20
C GLU A 155 -3.65 -10.28 -7.71
N GLY A 156 -3.56 -9.37 -8.69
CA GLY A 156 -4.71 -8.61 -9.22
C GLY A 156 -5.32 -7.65 -8.20
N ARG A 157 -4.53 -7.13 -7.25
CA ARG A 157 -5.00 -6.25 -6.18
C ARG A 157 -4.92 -4.79 -6.58
N ILE A 158 -5.73 -3.96 -5.91
CA ILE A 158 -5.57 -2.50 -5.99
C ILE A 158 -4.27 -2.12 -5.28
N PRO A 159 -3.37 -1.37 -5.94
CA PRO A 159 -2.19 -0.82 -5.28
C PRO A 159 -2.55 0.06 -4.09
N PRO A 160 -1.68 0.17 -3.07
CA PRO A 160 -1.93 1.03 -1.93
C PRO A 160 -2.20 2.49 -2.35
N LYS A 161 -3.15 3.13 -1.68
CA LYS A 161 -3.43 4.56 -1.85
C LYS A 161 -2.80 5.36 -0.72
N TYR A 162 -2.29 6.54 -1.04
CA TYR A 162 -1.63 7.42 -0.10
C TYR A 162 -2.41 8.72 0.07
N LEU A 163 -2.70 9.08 1.32
CA LEU A 163 -3.19 10.40 1.72
C LEU A 163 -2.12 11.04 2.60
N THR A 164 -1.66 12.22 2.22
CA THR A 164 -0.63 12.94 2.93
C THR A 164 -1.10 14.32 3.36
N THR A 165 -0.75 14.71 4.57
CA THR A 165 -0.94 16.04 5.12
C THR A 165 0.36 16.48 5.80
N GLU A 166 0.43 17.71 6.29
CA GLU A 166 1.58 18.17 7.09
C GLU A 166 1.74 17.37 8.39
N GLU A 167 0.66 16.78 8.91
CA GLU A 167 0.63 16.08 10.18
C GLU A 167 0.84 14.59 10.09
N PHE A 168 0.41 13.96 8.99
CA PHE A 168 0.47 12.51 8.85
C PHE A 168 0.56 12.04 7.39
N THR A 169 1.06 10.83 7.25
CA THR A 169 0.94 10.00 6.05
C THR A 169 0.05 8.82 6.37
N LYS A 170 -1.01 8.62 5.59
CA LYS A 170 -1.89 7.46 5.67
C LYS A 170 -1.79 6.65 4.38
N VAL A 171 -1.59 5.36 4.50
CA VAL A 171 -1.70 4.40 3.40
C VAL A 171 -2.92 3.51 3.62
N THR A 172 -3.72 3.36 2.58
CA THR A 172 -4.92 2.51 2.59
C THR A 172 -4.74 1.36 1.61
N ILE A 173 -4.99 0.14 2.07
CA ILE A 173 -5.14 -1.04 1.23
C ILE A 173 -6.58 -1.54 1.30
N TYR A 174 -7.14 -1.91 0.14
CA TYR A 174 -8.51 -2.36 0.00
C TYR A 174 -8.58 -3.88 -0.14
N SER A 175 -9.70 -4.46 0.26
CA SER A 175 -10.07 -5.81 -0.13
C SER A 175 -10.18 -5.92 -1.65
N HIS A 176 -10.20 -7.13 -2.18
CA HIS A 176 -10.36 -7.35 -3.62
C HIS A 176 -11.64 -6.70 -4.14
N LYS A 177 -11.57 -6.08 -5.34
CA LYS A 177 -12.71 -5.52 -6.06
C LYS A 177 -12.61 -5.89 -7.53
N ASP A 178 -13.74 -6.27 -8.11
CA ASP A 178 -13.88 -6.41 -9.55
C ASP A 178 -13.90 -5.04 -10.24
N PHE A 179 -13.49 -4.98 -11.50
CA PHE A 179 -13.38 -3.74 -12.28
C PHE A 179 -14.67 -2.89 -12.26
N ASP A 180 -15.84 -3.51 -12.34
CA ASP A 180 -17.12 -2.78 -12.38
C ASP A 180 -17.54 -2.25 -10.98
N SER A 181 -16.90 -2.71 -9.91
CA SER A 181 -17.09 -2.20 -8.53
C SER A 181 -16.05 -1.16 -8.10
N MET A 182 -15.04 -0.90 -8.95
CA MET A 182 -14.00 0.10 -8.70
C MET A 182 -14.52 1.51 -9.00
N ASN A 183 -14.16 2.48 -8.16
CA ASN A 183 -14.36 3.90 -8.48
C ASN A 183 -13.23 4.43 -9.39
N THR A 184 -13.41 5.66 -9.91
CA THR A 184 -12.42 6.28 -10.81
C THR A 184 -11.03 6.37 -10.18
N GLU A 185 -10.95 6.70 -8.91
CA GLU A 185 -9.68 6.80 -8.18
C GLU A 185 -8.95 5.45 -8.09
N ASP A 186 -9.68 4.34 -7.83
CA ASP A 186 -9.12 2.97 -7.84
C ASP A 186 -8.52 2.66 -9.22
N ILE A 187 -9.26 2.98 -10.28
CA ILE A 187 -8.86 2.73 -11.67
C ILE A 187 -7.63 3.56 -12.05
N MET A 188 -7.60 4.85 -11.71
CA MET A 188 -6.45 5.73 -11.99
C MET A 188 -5.20 5.27 -11.23
N ASN A 189 -5.35 4.87 -9.97
CA ASN A 189 -4.26 4.33 -9.17
C ASN A 189 -3.67 3.04 -9.78
N ILE A 190 -4.52 2.09 -10.20
CA ILE A 190 -4.09 0.88 -10.90
C ILE A 190 -3.40 1.23 -12.23
N THR A 191 -3.99 2.13 -13.03
CA THR A 191 -3.44 2.54 -14.32
C THR A 191 -2.05 3.13 -14.18
N TYR A 192 -1.86 4.01 -13.20
CA TYR A 192 -0.56 4.62 -12.92
C TYR A 192 0.50 3.58 -12.52
N PHE A 193 0.19 2.75 -11.52
CA PHE A 193 1.18 1.78 -11.04
C PHE A 193 1.44 0.64 -12.03
N HIS A 194 0.44 0.21 -12.81
CA HIS A 194 0.66 -0.71 -13.92
C HIS A 194 1.61 -0.13 -14.98
N CYS A 195 1.46 1.17 -15.27
CA CYS A 195 2.37 1.87 -16.18
C CYS A 195 3.80 1.92 -15.62
N CYS A 196 3.97 2.22 -14.33
CA CYS A 196 5.27 2.19 -13.66
C CYS A 196 5.89 0.79 -13.67
N TYR A 197 5.11 -0.22 -13.36
CA TYR A 197 5.53 -1.63 -13.35
C TYR A 197 6.02 -2.09 -14.74
N LYS A 198 5.25 -1.79 -15.79
CA LYS A 198 5.65 -2.12 -17.16
C LYS A 198 6.93 -1.41 -17.59
N TYR A 199 7.08 -0.14 -17.22
CA TYR A 199 8.29 0.62 -17.52
C TYR A 199 9.53 0.06 -16.81
N ASP A 200 9.40 -0.35 -15.57
CA ASP A 200 10.47 -0.96 -14.77
C ASP A 200 10.91 -2.34 -15.33
N GLU A 201 9.96 -3.10 -15.89
CA GLU A 201 10.25 -4.35 -16.63
C GLU A 201 10.94 -4.12 -17.99
N GLY A 202 11.24 -2.88 -18.40
CA GLY A 202 11.77 -2.53 -19.72
C GLY A 202 10.71 -2.61 -20.84
N ASN A 203 9.43 -2.63 -20.48
CA ASN A 203 8.29 -2.66 -21.37
C ASN A 203 7.47 -1.37 -21.29
N TYR A 204 6.51 -1.23 -22.20
CA TYR A 204 5.59 -0.10 -22.19
C TYR A 204 4.16 -0.55 -21.95
N MET A 205 3.40 0.22 -21.19
CA MET A 205 1.97 -0.05 -21.04
C MET A 205 1.23 0.20 -22.35
N THR A 206 0.26 -0.65 -22.64
CA THR A 206 -0.64 -0.56 -23.79
C THR A 206 -2.10 -0.63 -23.33
N ASN A 207 -3.04 -0.32 -24.22
CA ASN A 207 -4.45 -0.58 -23.94
C ASN A 207 -4.69 -2.08 -23.65
N ASN A 208 -4.01 -2.97 -24.38
CA ASN A 208 -4.14 -4.42 -24.19
C ASN A 208 -3.64 -4.84 -22.81
N SER A 209 -2.40 -4.45 -22.42
CA SER A 209 -1.85 -4.84 -21.12
C SER A 209 -2.71 -4.33 -19.95
N LEU A 210 -3.32 -3.14 -20.09
CA LEU A 210 -4.21 -2.60 -19.07
C LEU A 210 -5.55 -3.35 -19.01
N ARG A 211 -6.11 -3.81 -20.16
CA ARG A 211 -7.29 -4.68 -20.17
C ARG A 211 -7.00 -6.03 -19.49
N GLU A 212 -5.86 -6.64 -19.81
CA GLU A 212 -5.40 -7.86 -19.13
C GLU A 212 -5.28 -7.66 -17.63
N ARG A 213 -4.70 -6.54 -17.20
CA ARG A 213 -4.58 -6.17 -15.77
C ARG A 213 -5.93 -6.06 -15.07
N PHE A 214 -6.93 -5.47 -15.72
CA PHE A 214 -8.29 -5.38 -15.22
C PHE A 214 -9.13 -6.65 -15.43
N LYS A 215 -8.61 -7.64 -16.14
CA LYS A 215 -9.33 -8.87 -16.53
C LYS A 215 -10.64 -8.56 -17.28
N VAL A 216 -10.60 -7.56 -18.16
CA VAL A 216 -11.75 -7.14 -18.96
C VAL A 216 -11.59 -7.55 -20.42
N PRO A 217 -12.69 -7.92 -21.10
CA PRO A 217 -12.65 -8.41 -22.47
C PRO A 217 -12.39 -7.30 -23.50
N ASP A 218 -12.18 -7.71 -24.75
CA ASP A 218 -11.82 -6.82 -25.87
C ASP A 218 -12.85 -5.74 -26.15
N GLU A 219 -14.13 -6.01 -25.92
CA GLU A 219 -15.23 -5.06 -26.10
C GLU A 219 -15.09 -3.81 -25.21
N LYS A 220 -14.32 -3.90 -24.11
CA LYS A 220 -14.04 -2.75 -23.25
C LYS A 220 -12.91 -1.83 -23.78
N TYR A 221 -12.34 -2.10 -24.98
CA TYR A 221 -11.25 -1.31 -25.58
C TYR A 221 -11.50 0.20 -25.54
N THR A 222 -12.69 0.64 -25.97
CA THR A 222 -13.05 2.06 -26.01
C THR A 222 -13.12 2.67 -24.61
N LYS A 223 -13.63 1.93 -23.62
CA LYS A 223 -13.66 2.37 -22.20
C LYS A 223 -12.26 2.57 -21.69
N ILE A 224 -11.36 1.60 -21.89
CA ILE A 224 -9.96 1.69 -21.47
C ILE A 224 -9.21 2.82 -22.20
N SER A 225 -9.49 3.05 -23.50
CA SER A 225 -8.90 4.18 -24.23
C SER A 225 -9.32 5.55 -23.65
N LYS A 226 -10.53 5.68 -23.14
CA LYS A 226 -10.98 6.90 -22.43
C LYS A 226 -10.25 7.08 -21.11
N LEU A 227 -10.10 6.01 -20.31
CA LEU A 227 -9.35 6.01 -19.04
C LEU A 227 -7.88 6.39 -19.24
N LEU A 228 -7.23 5.88 -20.30
CA LEU A 228 -5.85 6.26 -20.63
C LEU A 228 -5.71 7.74 -20.97
N LYS A 229 -6.69 8.32 -21.70
CA LYS A 229 -6.72 9.77 -21.96
C LYS A 229 -6.90 10.58 -20.67
N GLU A 230 -7.78 10.13 -19.79
CA GLU A 230 -7.99 10.75 -18.48
C GLU A 230 -6.71 10.70 -17.62
N ALA A 231 -6.02 9.56 -17.55
CA ALA A 231 -4.75 9.42 -16.85
C ALA A 231 -3.64 10.33 -17.42
N ILE A 232 -3.64 10.61 -18.74
CA ILE A 232 -2.75 11.61 -19.35
C ILE A 232 -3.14 13.02 -18.89
N ASN A 233 -4.44 13.36 -18.92
CA ASN A 233 -4.92 14.68 -18.52
C ASN A 233 -4.65 14.98 -17.04
N GLU A 234 -4.71 13.96 -16.17
CA GLU A 234 -4.32 14.05 -14.75
C GLU A 234 -2.80 14.09 -14.54
N GLY A 235 -2.00 13.96 -15.59
CA GLY A 235 -0.54 13.99 -15.50
C GLY A 235 0.07 12.78 -14.78
N LEU A 236 -0.60 11.64 -14.79
CA LEU A 236 -0.11 10.39 -14.20
C LEU A 236 0.80 9.63 -15.15
N ILE A 237 0.44 9.65 -16.44
CA ILE A 237 1.17 8.98 -17.53
C ILE A 237 1.32 9.93 -18.71
N LYS A 238 2.18 9.58 -19.65
CA LYS A 238 2.34 10.30 -20.92
C LYS A 238 2.51 9.33 -22.09
N ASN A 239 2.37 9.84 -23.31
CA ASN A 239 2.58 9.04 -24.50
C ASN A 239 4.02 8.55 -24.60
N GLY A 240 4.18 7.26 -24.85
CA GLY A 240 5.41 6.59 -25.19
C GLY A 240 5.52 6.32 -26.71
N PRO A 241 6.51 5.55 -27.16
CA PRO A 241 6.66 5.16 -28.55
C PRO A 241 5.48 4.30 -29.04
N LYS A 242 5.12 4.40 -30.34
CA LYS A 242 4.19 3.46 -31.04
C LYS A 242 2.85 3.20 -30.30
N LYS A 243 2.15 4.27 -29.86
CA LYS A 243 0.85 4.18 -29.16
C LYS A 243 0.94 3.42 -27.81
N THR A 244 2.04 3.55 -27.12
CA THR A 244 2.24 3.05 -25.76
C THR A 244 2.20 4.20 -24.76
N TYR A 245 2.30 3.86 -23.47
CA TYR A 245 2.25 4.82 -22.37
C TYR A 245 3.41 4.55 -21.41
N ILE A 246 3.96 5.64 -20.87
CA ILE A 246 5.03 5.63 -19.87
C ILE A 246 4.65 6.51 -18.67
N PRO A 247 5.21 6.28 -17.46
CA PRO A 247 4.99 7.16 -16.32
C PRO A 247 5.39 8.61 -16.64
N PHE A 248 4.71 9.58 -16.02
CA PHE A 248 4.98 11.01 -16.29
C PHE A 248 6.45 11.40 -16.06
N TRP A 249 7.11 10.80 -15.08
CA TRP A 249 8.51 11.05 -14.69
C TRP A 249 9.54 10.30 -15.56
N ALA A 250 9.12 9.30 -16.33
CA ALA A 250 10.03 8.50 -17.16
C ALA A 250 10.72 9.37 -18.23
N LYS A 251 11.94 9.02 -18.61
CA LYS A 251 12.64 9.60 -19.77
C LYS A 251 12.32 8.78 -21.01
N HIS A 252 12.22 9.45 -22.17
CA HIS A 252 12.09 8.79 -23.48
C HIS A 252 13.36 8.05 -23.85
#